data_88605d2c09026d51da4bb814ba205120
#
_entry.id   88605d2c09026d51da4bb814ba205120
#
_cell.length_a   1.000
_cell.length_b   1.000
_cell.length_c   1.000
_cell.angle_alpha   90.00
_cell.angle_beta   90.00
_cell.angle_gamma   90.00
#
_symmetry.space_group_name_H-M   'P 1'
#
loop_
_entity.id
_entity.type
_entity.pdbx_description
1 polymer ?
#
loop_
_entity_poly.entity_id
_entity_poly.type
_entity_poly.pdbx_seq_one_letter_code
_entity_poly.pdbx_strand_id
1 'polypeptide(L)'
;MTIIDSIGGATAPSYSVLLEGPESTVCAEAPIAAHDSTAYQSEAELEDELIAQLVEQGYEYADITDEAALIANLRARIERLNGFAFTDPDWERFFRTHVAAETDGIVEKTRRIQQAPVIDFTLDDGTIRNVMLLDRDHIYRNSLQVLNQYATSAGAHDNRYDVTILVNGLPLVHIELKRRGVELRQAFDQIERYQRESFWSGTGLFEYV
;
A
#
# COMPACT_ATOMS: atom_id res chain seq x y z
N MET A 1 12.45 19.53 37.21
CA MET A 1 13.77 19.62 36.62
C MET A 1 14.31 18.20 36.57
N THR A 2 14.02 17.50 35.50
CA THR A 2 14.49 16.14 35.27
C THR A 2 15.02 16.10 33.85
N ILE A 3 16.30 15.93 33.79
CA ILE A 3 17.12 15.84 32.59
C ILE A 3 16.86 14.47 31.99
N ILE A 4 16.36 14.42 30.76
CA ILE A 4 16.41 13.19 29.96
C ILE A 4 17.61 13.34 29.05
N ASP A 5 18.68 12.62 29.42
CA ASP A 5 19.90 12.51 28.64
C ASP A 5 19.66 11.77 27.33
N SER A 6 20.18 12.39 26.32
CA SER A 6 20.55 11.98 24.97
C SER A 6 20.60 10.46 24.71
N ILE A 7 19.67 9.98 23.91
CA ILE A 7 19.86 8.82 23.05
C ILE A 7 20.32 9.36 21.70
N GLY A 8 21.47 8.82 21.23
CA GLY A 8 22.23 9.30 20.08
C GLY A 8 21.41 9.62 18.84
N GLY A 9 21.68 10.79 18.29
CA GLY A 9 20.94 11.37 17.20
C GLY A 9 21.14 10.65 15.88
N ALA A 10 20.15 9.88 15.49
CA ALA A 10 19.80 9.76 14.10
C ALA A 10 18.98 11.02 13.77
N THR A 11 19.58 11.97 13.08
CA THR A 11 18.86 13.10 12.49
C THR A 11 17.81 12.53 11.55
N ALA A 12 16.53 12.75 11.87
CA ALA A 12 15.45 12.42 10.97
C ALA A 12 15.77 13.05 9.59
N PRO A 13 15.61 12.32 8.48
CA PRO A 13 15.89 12.87 7.16
C PRO A 13 15.00 14.10 6.96
N SER A 14 15.62 15.24 6.70
CA SER A 14 14.90 16.45 6.33
C SER A 14 14.41 16.27 4.89
N TYR A 15 13.12 16.27 4.68
CA TYR A 15 12.52 16.30 3.35
C TYR A 15 11.82 17.66 3.14
N SER A 16 11.79 18.11 1.89
CA SER A 16 10.98 19.26 1.50
C SER A 16 9.82 18.80 0.64
N VAL A 17 8.59 19.13 1.04
CA VAL A 17 7.41 18.88 0.24
C VAL A 17 7.45 19.79 -0.98
N LEU A 18 7.42 19.25 -2.19
CA LEU A 18 7.43 19.99 -3.44
C LEU A 18 6.01 20.26 -3.93
N LEU A 19 5.10 19.34 -3.68
CA LEU A 19 3.70 19.46 -4.07
C LEU A 19 2.83 18.64 -3.11
N GLU A 20 1.68 19.23 -2.73
CA GLU A 20 0.63 18.54 -1.99
C GLU A 20 -0.66 18.69 -2.79
N GLY A 21 -1.21 17.59 -3.28
CA GLY A 21 -2.46 17.58 -4.04
C GLY A 21 -3.69 17.52 -3.11
N PRO A 22 -4.87 17.95 -3.59
CA PRO A 22 -6.10 17.93 -2.81
C PRO A 22 -6.59 16.51 -2.46
N GLU A 23 -6.03 15.49 -3.09
CA GLU A 23 -6.44 14.08 -2.94
C GLU A 23 -5.29 13.19 -2.41
N SER A 24 -4.49 13.71 -1.49
CA SER A 24 -3.44 12.97 -0.78
C SER A 24 -2.20 12.59 -1.60
N THR A 25 -1.95 13.26 -2.72
CA THR A 25 -0.67 13.11 -3.44
C THR A 25 0.35 14.05 -2.83
N VAL A 26 1.40 13.49 -2.24
CA VAL A 26 2.53 14.26 -1.70
C VAL A 26 3.78 13.92 -2.50
N CYS A 27 4.40 14.94 -3.08
CA CYS A 27 5.74 14.85 -3.63
C CYS A 27 6.72 15.54 -2.69
N ALA A 28 7.72 14.81 -2.27
CA ALA A 28 8.75 15.33 -1.40
C ALA A 28 10.14 15.01 -1.97
N GLU A 29 11.05 15.95 -1.82
CA GLU A 29 12.46 15.75 -2.07
C GLU A 29 13.16 15.55 -0.73
N ALA A 30 13.78 14.38 -0.54
CA ALA A 30 14.67 14.15 0.57
C ALA A 30 16.12 14.40 0.11
N PRO A 31 16.91 15.20 0.83
CA PRO A 31 18.33 15.25 0.57
C PRO A 31 18.90 13.89 0.95
N ILE A 32 19.15 13.05 -0.04
CA ILE A 32 19.91 11.84 0.14
C ILE A 32 21.30 12.30 0.60
N ALA A 33 21.73 11.88 1.79
CA ALA A 33 23.09 12.10 2.24
C ALA A 33 24.01 11.70 1.10
N ALA A 34 24.83 12.65 0.63
CA ALA A 34 25.70 12.41 -0.50
C ALA A 34 26.63 11.24 -0.17
N HIS A 35 26.21 10.04 -0.50
CA HIS A 35 27.17 8.99 -0.74
C HIS A 35 27.92 9.41 -1.98
N ASP A 36 29.22 9.57 -1.82
CA ASP A 36 30.20 9.94 -2.85
C ASP A 36 30.31 8.86 -3.97
N SER A 37 29.21 8.23 -4.34
CA SER A 37 29.18 7.35 -5.50
C SER A 37 28.67 8.15 -6.70
N THR A 38 29.60 8.59 -7.53
CA THR A 38 29.38 8.97 -8.91
C THR A 38 28.92 7.77 -9.76
N ALA A 39 28.64 6.63 -9.14
CA ALA A 39 28.16 5.44 -9.78
C ALA A 39 26.71 5.65 -10.23
N TYR A 40 26.48 5.42 -11.49
CA TYR A 40 25.15 5.35 -12.09
C TYR A 40 24.34 4.24 -11.40
N GLN A 41 23.27 4.60 -10.72
CA GLN A 41 22.35 3.66 -10.10
C GLN A 41 21.14 3.50 -11.03
N SER A 42 20.82 2.27 -11.38
CA SER A 42 19.63 1.93 -12.16
C SER A 42 18.36 2.02 -11.33
N GLU A 43 17.20 2.10 -11.98
CA GLU A 43 15.90 2.06 -11.27
C GLU A 43 15.72 0.73 -10.52
N ALA A 44 16.21 -0.39 -11.08
CA ALA A 44 16.18 -1.68 -10.42
C ALA A 44 17.03 -1.75 -9.15
N GLU A 45 18.23 -1.14 -9.16
CA GLU A 45 19.05 -1.06 -7.95
C GLU A 45 18.43 -0.19 -6.85
N LEU A 46 17.74 0.91 -7.25
CA LEU A 46 16.98 1.74 -6.29
C LEU A 46 15.80 0.97 -5.69
N GLU A 47 15.12 0.16 -6.50
CA GLU A 47 14.01 -0.69 -6.07
C GLU A 47 14.49 -1.74 -5.06
N ASP A 48 15.56 -2.47 -5.39
CA ASP A 48 16.15 -3.48 -4.51
C ASP A 48 16.61 -2.87 -3.17
N GLU A 49 17.24 -1.70 -3.22
CA GLU A 49 17.68 -0.98 -2.01
C GLU A 49 16.49 -0.54 -1.15
N LEU A 50 15.44 0.01 -1.75
CA LEU A 50 14.22 0.40 -1.03
C LEU A 50 13.56 -0.81 -0.37
N ILE A 51 13.43 -1.93 -1.08
CA ILE A 51 12.86 -3.16 -0.54
C ILE A 51 13.70 -3.66 0.63
N ALA A 52 15.03 -3.70 0.48
CA ALA A 52 15.92 -4.11 1.57
C ALA A 52 15.74 -3.24 2.82
N GLN A 53 15.65 -1.92 2.66
CA GLN A 53 15.42 -0.99 3.77
C GLN A 53 14.06 -1.22 4.44
N LEU A 54 13.00 -1.47 3.67
CA LEU A 54 11.67 -1.77 4.22
C LEU A 54 11.69 -3.10 4.99
N VAL A 55 12.36 -4.12 4.48
CA VAL A 55 12.51 -5.41 5.17
C VAL A 55 13.29 -5.26 6.48
N GLU A 56 14.35 -4.47 6.52
CA GLU A 56 15.08 -4.14 7.75
C GLU A 56 14.19 -3.41 8.77
N GLN A 57 13.21 -2.64 8.31
CA GLN A 57 12.22 -1.97 9.16
C GLN A 57 11.08 -2.90 9.61
N GLY A 58 11.10 -4.16 9.21
CA GLY A 58 10.12 -5.17 9.63
C GLY A 58 8.96 -5.41 8.67
N TYR A 59 9.05 -4.91 7.45
CA TYR A 59 8.12 -5.30 6.39
C TYR A 59 8.42 -6.72 5.91
N GLU A 60 7.38 -7.49 5.64
CA GLU A 60 7.51 -8.81 5.02
C GLU A 60 7.52 -8.66 3.50
N TYR A 61 8.56 -9.19 2.83
CA TYR A 61 8.52 -9.27 1.37
C TYR A 61 7.49 -10.30 0.93
N ALA A 62 6.59 -9.91 0.04
CA ALA A 62 5.52 -10.76 -0.47
C ALA A 62 5.74 -11.02 -1.97
N ASP A 63 6.04 -12.26 -2.33
CA ASP A 63 6.15 -12.69 -3.73
C ASP A 63 4.75 -12.94 -4.31
N ILE A 64 4.10 -11.86 -4.73
CA ILE A 64 2.74 -11.85 -5.27
C ILE A 64 2.78 -11.28 -6.69
N THR A 65 2.40 -12.09 -7.66
CA THR A 65 2.51 -11.75 -9.08
C THR A 65 1.17 -11.64 -9.80
N ASP A 66 0.08 -12.08 -9.17
CA ASP A 66 -1.25 -12.06 -9.76
C ASP A 66 -2.35 -11.71 -8.74
N GLU A 67 -3.53 -11.36 -9.27
CA GLU A 67 -4.66 -10.92 -8.45
C GLU A 67 -5.20 -12.03 -7.54
N ALA A 68 -5.18 -13.27 -7.97
CA ALA A 68 -5.69 -14.38 -7.15
C ALA A 68 -4.80 -14.58 -5.91
N ALA A 69 -3.48 -14.50 -6.07
CA ALA A 69 -2.53 -14.56 -4.97
C ALA A 69 -2.67 -13.33 -4.05
N LEU A 70 -2.93 -12.14 -4.61
CA LEU A 70 -3.16 -10.92 -3.82
C LEU A 70 -4.43 -11.03 -2.97
N ILE A 71 -5.53 -11.53 -3.53
CA ILE A 71 -6.79 -11.76 -2.81
C ILE A 71 -6.62 -12.84 -1.73
N ALA A 72 -5.90 -13.92 -2.04
CA ALA A 72 -5.63 -14.98 -1.06
C ALA A 72 -4.76 -14.45 0.10
N ASN A 73 -3.76 -13.64 -0.19
CA ASN A 73 -2.95 -12.96 0.83
C ASN A 73 -3.80 -12.04 1.70
N LEU A 74 -4.64 -11.21 1.09
CA LEU A 74 -5.57 -10.33 1.83
C LEU A 74 -6.44 -11.15 2.80
N ARG A 75 -7.08 -12.23 2.31
CA ARG A 75 -7.89 -13.10 3.15
C ARG A 75 -7.12 -13.60 4.36
N ALA A 76 -5.94 -14.15 4.14
CA ALA A 76 -5.11 -14.67 5.22
C ALA A 76 -4.72 -13.61 6.26
N ARG A 77 -4.44 -12.37 5.81
CA ARG A 77 -4.09 -11.26 6.71
C ARG A 77 -5.30 -10.75 7.49
N ILE A 78 -6.46 -10.63 6.86
CA ILE A 78 -7.71 -10.24 7.52
C ILE A 78 -8.15 -11.31 8.53
N GLU A 79 -8.11 -12.59 8.19
CA GLU A 79 -8.40 -13.69 9.11
C GLU A 79 -7.46 -13.69 10.33
N ARG A 80 -6.16 -13.48 10.09
CA ARG A 80 -5.16 -13.37 11.16
C ARG A 80 -5.42 -12.17 12.08
N LEU A 81 -5.70 -11.00 11.52
CA LEU A 81 -5.98 -9.77 12.29
C LEU A 81 -7.19 -9.95 13.20
N ASN A 82 -8.22 -10.62 12.71
CA ASN A 82 -9.51 -10.80 13.40
C ASN A 82 -9.61 -12.08 14.24
N GLY A 83 -8.66 -13.00 14.10
CA GLY A 83 -8.61 -14.22 14.89
C GLY A 83 -9.72 -15.24 14.57
N PHE A 84 -10.27 -15.20 13.34
CA PHE A 84 -11.22 -16.20 12.84
C PHE A 84 -11.03 -16.43 11.33
N ALA A 85 -11.49 -17.58 10.85
CA ALA A 85 -11.45 -17.91 9.44
C ALA A 85 -12.86 -17.78 8.81
N PHE A 86 -12.94 -17.20 7.62
CA PHE A 86 -14.16 -17.22 6.82
C PHE A 86 -14.36 -18.59 6.17
N THR A 87 -15.63 -18.97 5.97
CA THR A 87 -15.95 -19.97 4.95
C THR A 87 -15.72 -19.35 3.56
N ASP A 88 -15.55 -20.18 2.53
CA ASP A 88 -15.36 -19.64 1.18
C ASP A 88 -16.55 -18.78 0.71
N PRO A 89 -17.82 -19.19 0.92
CA PRO A 89 -18.97 -18.34 0.59
C PRO A 89 -19.01 -17.02 1.37
N ASP A 90 -18.70 -17.05 2.68
CA ASP A 90 -18.66 -15.84 3.49
C ASP A 90 -17.58 -14.87 3.03
N TRP A 91 -16.37 -15.42 2.71
CA TRP A 91 -15.28 -14.61 2.18
C TRP A 91 -15.64 -13.96 0.85
N GLU A 92 -16.17 -14.73 -0.09
CA GLU A 92 -16.58 -14.21 -1.40
C GLU A 92 -17.61 -13.09 -1.28
N ARG A 93 -18.61 -13.27 -0.41
CA ARG A 93 -19.61 -12.24 -0.12
C ARG A 93 -18.99 -11.02 0.55
N PHE A 94 -18.17 -11.22 1.58
CA PHE A 94 -17.48 -10.12 2.26
C PHE A 94 -16.60 -9.32 1.29
N PHE A 95 -15.80 -10.00 0.50
CA PHE A 95 -14.91 -9.39 -0.48
C PHE A 95 -15.68 -8.52 -1.48
N ARG A 96 -16.72 -9.07 -2.09
CA ARG A 96 -17.50 -8.36 -3.12
C ARG A 96 -18.34 -7.20 -2.57
N THR A 97 -18.74 -7.25 -1.31
CA THR A 97 -19.64 -6.22 -0.77
C THR A 97 -18.90 -5.15 0.02
N HIS A 98 -17.76 -5.47 0.59
CA HIS A 98 -17.07 -4.57 1.53
C HIS A 98 -15.63 -4.23 1.13
N VAL A 99 -14.97 -5.06 0.34
CA VAL A 99 -13.59 -4.83 -0.07
C VAL A 99 -13.53 -4.32 -1.51
N ALA A 100 -14.05 -5.07 -2.46
CA ALA A 100 -14.02 -4.77 -3.88
C ALA A 100 -15.44 -4.67 -4.45
N ALA A 101 -16.29 -3.84 -3.82
CA ALA A 101 -17.63 -3.59 -4.31
C ALA A 101 -17.55 -2.82 -5.64
N GLU A 102 -18.26 -3.32 -6.66
CA GLU A 102 -18.29 -2.71 -8.00
C GLU A 102 -18.80 -1.26 -8.01
N THR A 103 -19.55 -0.88 -6.98
CA THR A 103 -20.10 0.47 -6.81
C THR A 103 -19.15 1.44 -6.15
N ASP A 104 -18.06 0.94 -5.56
CA ASP A 104 -17.13 1.74 -4.77
C ASP A 104 -15.90 2.11 -5.61
N GLY A 105 -15.72 3.40 -5.86
CA GLY A 105 -14.48 3.94 -6.39
C GLY A 105 -13.40 4.11 -5.31
N ILE A 106 -12.27 4.65 -5.73
CA ILE A 106 -11.13 4.90 -4.84
C ILE A 106 -11.51 5.77 -3.62
N VAL A 107 -12.38 6.74 -3.80
CA VAL A 107 -12.82 7.66 -2.73
C VAL A 107 -13.59 6.91 -1.64
N GLU A 108 -14.53 6.05 -2.02
CA GLU A 108 -15.32 5.23 -1.09
C GLU A 108 -14.44 4.22 -0.36
N LYS A 109 -13.53 3.56 -1.07
CA LYS A 109 -12.58 2.61 -0.51
C LYS A 109 -11.63 3.28 0.49
N THR A 110 -11.03 4.40 0.10
CA THR A 110 -10.15 5.20 1.00
C THR A 110 -10.90 5.69 2.23
N ARG A 111 -12.12 6.22 2.06
CA ARG A 111 -12.95 6.67 3.17
C ARG A 111 -13.26 5.53 4.15
N ARG A 112 -13.53 4.33 3.64
CA ARG A 112 -13.77 3.14 4.49
C ARG A 112 -12.57 2.86 5.38
N ILE A 113 -11.37 2.82 4.83
CA ILE A 113 -10.15 2.59 5.61
C ILE A 113 -9.90 3.71 6.62
N GLN A 114 -10.13 4.97 6.23
CA GLN A 114 -9.84 6.13 7.07
C GLN A 114 -10.89 6.35 8.17
N GLN A 115 -12.17 6.09 7.91
CA GLN A 115 -13.26 6.48 8.80
C GLN A 115 -13.96 5.31 9.48
N ALA A 116 -14.08 4.18 8.79
CA ALA A 116 -14.84 3.01 9.26
C ALA A 116 -14.11 1.68 8.94
N PRO A 117 -12.89 1.46 9.46
CA PRO A 117 -12.11 0.26 9.15
C PRO A 117 -12.64 -1.02 9.79
N VAL A 118 -13.72 -0.94 10.58
CA VAL A 118 -14.39 -2.09 11.19
C VAL A 118 -15.78 -2.24 10.57
N ILE A 119 -16.07 -3.43 10.07
CA ILE A 119 -17.28 -3.74 9.31
C ILE A 119 -18.11 -4.77 10.07
N ASP A 120 -19.37 -4.48 10.35
CA ASP A 120 -20.32 -5.46 10.88
C ASP A 120 -20.76 -6.39 9.74
N PHE A 121 -20.37 -7.65 9.84
CA PHE A 121 -20.65 -8.65 8.82
C PHE A 121 -21.40 -9.85 9.43
N THR A 122 -22.51 -10.24 8.79
CA THR A 122 -23.29 -11.40 9.18
C THR A 122 -22.83 -12.62 8.39
N LEU A 123 -22.33 -13.63 9.07
CA LEU A 123 -21.94 -14.92 8.49
C LEU A 123 -23.18 -15.72 8.04
N ASP A 124 -22.98 -16.75 7.23
CA ASP A 124 -24.05 -17.61 6.72
C ASP A 124 -24.77 -18.39 7.86
N ASP A 125 -24.09 -18.61 8.98
CA ASP A 125 -24.71 -19.21 10.18
C ASP A 125 -25.53 -18.22 11.03
N GLY A 126 -25.66 -16.96 10.58
CA GLY A 126 -26.34 -15.88 11.27
C GLY A 126 -25.52 -15.18 12.37
N THR A 127 -24.27 -15.57 12.59
CA THR A 127 -23.39 -14.90 13.55
C THR A 127 -22.93 -13.56 13.00
N ILE A 128 -22.99 -12.50 13.80
CA ILE A 128 -22.45 -11.18 13.44
C ILE A 128 -21.01 -11.11 13.94
N ARG A 129 -20.12 -10.71 13.04
CA ARG A 129 -18.70 -10.44 13.30
C ARG A 129 -18.34 -9.02 12.95
N ASN A 130 -17.58 -8.37 13.83
CA ASN A 130 -16.96 -7.08 13.54
C ASN A 130 -15.62 -7.36 12.87
N VAL A 131 -15.59 -7.25 11.55
CA VAL A 131 -14.40 -7.54 10.75
C VAL A 131 -13.56 -6.27 10.61
N MET A 132 -12.39 -6.31 11.18
CA MET A 132 -11.42 -5.21 11.15
C MET A 132 -10.56 -5.32 9.90
N LEU A 133 -10.54 -4.27 9.07
CA LEU A 133 -9.63 -4.14 7.93
C LEU A 133 -8.28 -3.53 8.35
N LEU A 134 -8.32 -2.63 9.34
CA LEU A 134 -7.15 -1.95 9.89
C LEU A 134 -7.35 -1.74 11.40
N ASP A 135 -6.36 -2.14 12.21
CA ASP A 135 -6.34 -1.83 13.65
C ASP A 135 -5.64 -0.48 13.85
N ARG A 136 -6.42 0.55 14.11
CA ARG A 136 -5.93 1.92 14.31
C ARG A 136 -5.47 2.19 15.74
N ASP A 137 -6.01 1.43 16.69
CA ASP A 137 -5.70 1.60 18.10
C ASP A 137 -4.41 0.86 18.49
N HIS A 138 -4.14 -0.26 17.79
CA HIS A 138 -2.95 -1.08 18.01
C HIS A 138 -2.24 -1.33 16.68
N ILE A 139 -1.57 -0.29 16.18
CA ILE A 139 -0.93 -0.29 14.84
C ILE A 139 0.04 -1.47 14.63
N TYR A 140 0.69 -1.95 15.70
CA TYR A 140 1.62 -3.08 15.66
C TYR A 140 0.95 -4.44 15.36
N ARG A 141 -0.37 -4.53 15.42
CA ARG A 141 -1.13 -5.74 15.03
C ARG A 141 -1.32 -5.86 13.55
N ASN A 142 -1.17 -4.77 12.82
CA ASN A 142 -1.28 -4.79 11.39
C ASN A 142 -0.06 -5.46 10.76
N SER A 143 -0.30 -6.24 9.70
CA SER A 143 0.74 -6.84 8.88
C SER A 143 1.20 -5.82 7.85
N LEU A 144 2.50 -5.53 7.81
CA LEU A 144 3.11 -4.67 6.81
C LEU A 144 3.88 -5.54 5.82
N GLN A 145 3.58 -5.39 4.54
CA GLN A 145 4.22 -6.15 3.47
C GLN A 145 4.68 -5.21 2.37
N VAL A 146 5.70 -5.63 1.65
CA VAL A 146 6.18 -4.96 0.43
C VAL A 146 6.23 -5.97 -0.70
N LEU A 147 5.76 -5.58 -1.86
CA LEU A 147 5.90 -6.31 -3.11
C LEU A 147 6.38 -5.36 -4.21
N ASN A 148 6.97 -5.91 -5.24
CA ASN A 148 7.45 -5.13 -6.38
C ASN A 148 6.98 -5.71 -7.70
N GLN A 149 7.06 -4.86 -8.72
CA GLN A 149 6.84 -5.22 -10.11
C GLN A 149 5.47 -5.90 -10.36
N TYR A 150 4.48 -5.57 -9.54
CA TYR A 150 3.13 -6.09 -9.72
C TYR A 150 2.53 -5.55 -11.02
N ALA A 151 2.09 -6.45 -11.87
CA ALA A 151 1.44 -6.11 -13.12
C ALA A 151 -0.06 -6.36 -13.01
N THR A 152 -0.86 -5.35 -13.32
CA THR A 152 -2.31 -5.50 -13.43
C THR A 152 -2.74 -5.44 -14.89
N SER A 153 -3.57 -6.39 -15.30
CA SER A 153 -4.21 -6.41 -16.61
C SER A 153 -5.62 -5.78 -16.57
N ALA A 154 -6.01 -5.16 -15.45
CA ALA A 154 -7.28 -4.49 -15.31
C ALA A 154 -7.23 -3.15 -16.05
N GLY A 155 -7.83 -3.10 -17.25
CA GLY A 155 -7.92 -1.87 -18.05
C GLY A 155 -7.40 -2.03 -19.48
N ALA A 156 -7.29 -0.91 -20.21
CA ALA A 156 -6.84 -0.87 -21.60
C ALA A 156 -5.31 -1.08 -21.75
N HIS A 157 -4.56 -1.01 -20.67
CA HIS A 157 -3.11 -1.12 -20.64
C HIS A 157 -2.64 -1.93 -19.45
N ASP A 158 -1.58 -2.73 -19.64
CA ASP A 158 -0.86 -3.40 -18.57
C ASP A 158 -0.08 -2.32 -17.79
N ASN A 159 -0.50 -2.05 -16.56
CA ASN A 159 0.23 -1.17 -15.66
C ASN A 159 1.13 -2.01 -14.75
N ARG A 160 2.34 -1.55 -14.57
CA ARG A 160 3.34 -2.18 -13.73
C ARG A 160 3.82 -1.17 -12.70
N TYR A 161 3.67 -1.53 -11.45
CA TYR A 161 4.06 -0.68 -10.31
C TYR A 161 5.42 -1.11 -9.79
N ASP A 162 6.32 -0.15 -9.58
CA ASP A 162 7.68 -0.46 -9.12
C ASP A 162 7.63 -1.10 -7.74
N VAL A 163 7.11 -0.40 -6.73
CA VAL A 163 6.97 -0.94 -5.37
C VAL A 163 5.58 -0.64 -4.82
N THR A 164 4.98 -1.62 -4.16
CA THR A 164 3.69 -1.46 -3.48
C THR A 164 3.80 -1.90 -2.03
N ILE A 165 3.29 -1.09 -1.11
CA ILE A 165 3.16 -1.45 0.29
C ILE A 165 1.73 -1.91 0.58
N LEU A 166 1.64 -3.10 1.20
CA LEU A 166 0.37 -3.64 1.67
C LEU A 166 0.26 -3.50 3.19
N VAL A 167 -0.92 -3.11 3.64
CA VAL A 167 -1.29 -3.16 5.06
C VAL A 167 -2.44 -4.15 5.21
N ASN A 168 -2.22 -5.21 5.96
CA ASN A 168 -3.15 -6.33 6.08
C ASN A 168 -3.58 -6.92 4.73
N GLY A 169 -2.69 -6.87 3.73
CA GLY A 169 -2.95 -7.31 2.37
C GLY A 169 -3.65 -6.29 1.46
N LEU A 170 -4.07 -5.13 1.98
CA LEU A 170 -4.61 -4.04 1.19
C LEU A 170 -3.49 -3.19 0.60
N PRO A 171 -3.45 -2.93 -0.70
CA PRO A 171 -2.44 -2.09 -1.35
C PRO A 171 -2.75 -0.62 -1.06
N LEU A 172 -2.06 -0.04 -0.08
CA LEU A 172 -2.32 1.32 0.39
C LEU A 172 -1.30 2.36 -0.07
N VAL A 173 -0.13 1.95 -0.58
CA VAL A 173 0.89 2.88 -1.09
C VAL A 173 1.52 2.30 -2.33
N HIS A 174 1.57 3.10 -3.40
CA HIS A 174 2.36 2.82 -4.58
C HIS A 174 3.53 3.78 -4.65
N ILE A 175 4.70 3.26 -4.98
CA ILE A 175 5.95 4.02 -5.09
C ILE A 175 6.48 3.82 -6.49
N GLU A 176 6.67 4.92 -7.20
CA GLU A 176 7.29 4.98 -8.51
C GLU A 176 8.70 5.54 -8.36
N LEU A 177 9.68 4.79 -8.83
CA LEU A 177 11.09 5.15 -8.69
C LEU A 177 11.66 5.65 -10.02
N LYS A 178 12.40 6.73 -9.94
CA LYS A 178 13.12 7.25 -11.10
C LYS A 178 14.59 7.50 -10.74
N ARG A 179 15.48 7.10 -11.63
CA ARG A 179 16.93 7.32 -11.49
C ARG A 179 17.25 8.81 -11.44
N ARG A 180 18.35 9.15 -10.80
CA ARG A 180 18.87 10.51 -10.76
C ARG A 180 19.07 11.07 -12.18
N GLY A 181 18.61 12.30 -12.42
CA GLY A 181 18.70 12.97 -13.72
C GLY A 181 17.49 12.77 -14.65
N VAL A 182 16.50 11.96 -14.26
CA VAL A 182 15.20 11.92 -14.91
C VAL A 182 14.31 13.01 -14.28
N GLU A 183 13.60 13.76 -15.14
CA GLU A 183 12.70 14.80 -14.64
C GLU A 183 11.57 14.19 -13.82
N LEU A 184 11.32 14.70 -12.61
CA LEU A 184 10.19 14.32 -11.75
C LEU A 184 8.85 14.36 -12.49
N ARG A 185 8.73 15.19 -13.51
CA ARG A 185 7.56 15.28 -14.37
C ARG A 185 7.20 13.94 -15.03
N GLN A 186 8.19 13.12 -15.37
CA GLN A 186 7.91 11.80 -15.99
C GLN A 186 7.27 10.83 -14.98
N ALA A 187 7.70 10.87 -13.72
CA ALA A 187 7.05 10.10 -12.66
C ALA A 187 5.61 10.59 -12.42
N PHE A 188 5.40 11.90 -12.46
CA PHE A 188 4.07 12.51 -12.36
C PHE A 188 3.14 12.08 -13.48
N ASP A 189 3.59 12.19 -14.72
CA ASP A 189 2.81 11.80 -15.89
C ASP A 189 2.45 10.30 -15.85
N GLN A 190 3.31 9.47 -15.24
CA GLN A 190 3.06 8.05 -15.03
C GLN A 190 2.00 7.80 -13.95
N ILE A 191 2.09 8.47 -12.80
CA ILE A 191 1.10 8.41 -11.74
C ILE A 191 -0.27 8.91 -12.22
N GLU A 192 -0.31 10.05 -12.94
CA GLU A 192 -1.55 10.56 -13.52
C GLU A 192 -2.17 9.58 -14.55
N ARG A 193 -1.33 8.86 -15.29
CA ARG A 193 -1.80 7.82 -16.20
C ARG A 193 -2.43 6.68 -15.40
N TYR A 194 -1.78 6.20 -14.32
CA TYR A 194 -2.33 5.17 -13.46
C TYR A 194 -3.65 5.58 -12.83
N GLN A 195 -3.77 6.82 -12.37
CA GLN A 195 -5.03 7.35 -11.84
C GLN A 195 -6.14 7.31 -12.88
N ARG A 196 -5.87 7.70 -14.12
CA ARG A 196 -6.88 7.72 -15.18
C ARG A 196 -7.27 6.33 -15.70
N GLU A 197 -6.33 5.39 -15.75
CA GLU A 197 -6.49 4.14 -16.48
C GLU A 197 -6.74 2.93 -15.57
N SER A 198 -6.24 2.94 -14.34
CA SER A 198 -6.31 1.80 -13.42
C SER A 198 -7.15 2.05 -12.20
N PHE A 199 -7.02 3.22 -11.56
CA PHE A 199 -7.68 3.48 -10.27
C PHE A 199 -9.19 3.70 -10.39
N TRP A 200 -9.71 3.93 -11.57
CA TRP A 200 -11.13 4.19 -11.82
C TRP A 200 -11.86 3.03 -12.49
N SER A 201 -11.20 1.92 -12.76
CA SER A 201 -11.82 0.77 -13.45
C SER A 201 -12.79 -0.03 -12.59
N GLY A 202 -12.80 0.16 -11.29
CA GLY A 202 -13.89 -0.25 -10.39
C GLY A 202 -13.95 -1.74 -10.02
N THR A 203 -13.00 -2.57 -10.45
CA THR A 203 -13.16 -4.03 -10.29
C THR A 203 -12.01 -4.75 -9.57
N GLY A 204 -10.95 -4.07 -9.18
CA GLY A 204 -9.76 -4.71 -8.62
C GLY A 204 -9.46 -4.35 -7.17
N LEU A 205 -8.61 -5.16 -6.54
CA LEU A 205 -8.08 -4.89 -5.20
C LEU A 205 -7.07 -3.72 -5.21
N PHE A 206 -6.48 -3.40 -6.34
CA PHE A 206 -5.42 -2.39 -6.49
C PHE A 206 -5.90 -0.93 -6.42
N GLU A 207 -7.17 -0.69 -6.14
CA GLU A 207 -7.80 0.62 -6.15
C GLU A 207 -7.97 1.26 -4.77
N TYR A 208 -7.13 0.90 -3.80
CA TYR A 208 -7.18 1.48 -2.44
C TYR A 208 -6.26 2.68 -2.22
N VAL A 209 -5.55 3.14 -3.25
CA VAL A 209 -4.58 4.24 -3.13
C VAL A 209 -5.08 5.51 -3.76
#